data_f624ffb397c6518c9e7e5b494216f6a8
#
_entry.id   f624ffb397c6518c9e7e5b494216f6a8
#
_cell.length_a   1.000
_cell.length_b   1.000
_cell.length_c   1.000
_cell.angle_alpha   90.00
_cell.angle_beta   90.00
_cell.angle_gamma   90.00
#
_symmetry.space_group_name_H-M   'P 1'
#
loop_
_entity.id
_entity.type
_entity.pdbx_description
1 polymer ?
#
loop_
_entity_poly.entity_id
_entity_poly.type
_entity_poly.pdbx_seq_one_letter_code
_entity_poly.pdbx_strand_id
1 'polypeptide(L)'
;MREQTIQRDVIKALRSLPDVLVYDTSHVGQVRLMSGRVTDLNQMRGQSDLLVLVAMDAGPVAYAIELKTNRGRQSPHQVKWQKNLWERRFNSGYHVCRSVDEVMVAIDKEEEWNERRKMYE
;
A
#
# COMPACT_ATOMS: atom_id res chain seq x y z
N MET A 1 11.66 -12.57 6.95
CA MET A 1 11.39 -11.14 7.21
C MET A 1 9.92 -10.96 7.56
N ARG A 2 9.63 -10.17 8.55
CA ARG A 2 8.25 -9.91 8.97
C ARG A 2 7.57 -8.90 8.03
N GLU A 3 6.28 -9.05 7.85
CA GLU A 3 5.46 -8.12 7.05
C GLU A 3 5.59 -6.67 7.53
N GLN A 4 5.64 -6.45 8.85
CA GLN A 4 5.84 -5.12 9.45
C GLN A 4 7.18 -4.49 9.06
N THR A 5 8.23 -5.29 8.92
CA THR A 5 9.54 -4.81 8.49
C THR A 5 9.49 -4.36 7.03
N ILE A 6 8.84 -5.17 6.19
CA ILE A 6 8.64 -4.83 4.77
C ILE A 6 7.84 -3.52 4.66
N GLN A 7 6.76 -3.38 5.42
CA GLN A 7 5.91 -2.20 5.40
C GLN A 7 6.69 -0.95 5.80
N ARG A 8 7.48 -1.02 6.87
CA ARG A 8 8.31 0.10 7.32
C ARG A 8 9.31 0.52 6.24
N ASP A 9 9.99 -0.45 5.62
CA ASP A 9 10.97 -0.18 4.59
C ASP A 9 10.34 0.42 3.33
N VAL A 10 9.17 -0.09 2.95
CA VAL A 10 8.40 0.43 1.80
C VAL A 10 7.95 1.87 2.06
N ILE A 11 7.38 2.15 3.22
CA ILE A 11 6.94 3.50 3.58
C ILE A 11 8.11 4.47 3.54
N LYS A 12 9.24 4.09 4.12
CA LYS A 12 10.46 4.92 4.13
C LYS A 12 10.94 5.20 2.70
N ALA A 13 10.97 4.18 1.86
CA ALA A 13 11.38 4.33 0.45
C ALA A 13 10.42 5.24 -0.32
N LEU A 14 9.12 5.05 -0.17
CA LEU A 14 8.10 5.87 -0.85
C LEU A 14 8.17 7.32 -0.42
N ARG A 15 8.40 7.59 0.87
CA ARG A 15 8.53 8.96 1.38
C ARG A 15 9.76 9.68 0.87
N SER A 16 10.74 8.96 0.35
CA SER A 16 11.92 9.57 -0.27
C SER A 16 11.65 10.12 -1.66
N LEU A 17 10.55 9.73 -2.29
CA LEU A 17 10.18 10.16 -3.64
C LEU A 17 9.30 11.42 -3.55
N PRO A 18 9.68 12.55 -4.21
CA PRO A 18 9.00 13.83 -4.01
C PRO A 18 7.59 13.91 -4.58
N ASP A 19 7.28 13.11 -5.59
CA ASP A 19 5.99 13.11 -6.27
C ASP A 19 5.08 11.95 -5.83
N VAL A 20 5.39 11.34 -4.69
CA VAL A 20 4.65 10.21 -4.14
C VAL A 20 4.15 10.55 -2.73
N LEU A 21 2.87 10.29 -2.49
CA LEU A 21 2.27 10.32 -1.16
C LEU A 21 1.86 8.91 -0.78
N VAL A 22 2.12 8.54 0.46
CA VAL A 22 1.76 7.22 0.97
C VAL A 22 0.88 7.36 2.22
N TYR A 23 -0.22 6.61 2.22
CA TYR A 23 -1.12 6.50 3.37
C TYR A 23 -1.08 5.07 3.88
N ASP A 24 -0.81 4.92 5.16
CA ASP A 24 -0.87 3.64 5.84
C ASP A 24 -2.34 3.35 6.18
N THR A 25 -2.91 2.37 5.52
CA THR A 25 -4.30 1.97 5.69
C THR A 25 -4.44 0.68 6.47
N SER A 26 -3.34 0.17 7.01
CA SER A 26 -3.31 -1.10 7.74
C SER A 26 -3.68 -0.97 9.22
N HIS A 27 -4.10 0.19 9.68
CA HIS A 27 -4.47 0.39 11.08
C HIS A 27 -5.62 -0.53 11.46
N VAL A 28 -5.34 -1.40 12.42
CA VAL A 28 -6.31 -2.30 13.02
C VAL A 28 -6.43 -1.90 14.47
N GLY A 29 -7.63 -1.60 14.91
CA GLY A 29 -7.84 -1.24 16.30
C GLY A 29 -9.25 -0.77 16.53
N GLN A 30 -9.57 -0.62 17.80
CA GLN A 30 -10.86 -0.14 18.24
C GLN A 30 -10.71 1.22 18.87
N VAL A 31 -11.64 2.12 18.58
CA VAL A 31 -11.72 3.44 19.18
C VAL A 31 -13.04 3.54 19.96
N ARG A 32 -12.94 4.05 21.19
CA ARG A 32 -14.13 4.36 21.98
C ARG A 32 -14.58 5.78 21.64
N LEU A 33 -15.79 5.90 21.13
CA LEU A 33 -16.39 7.18 20.83
C LEU A 33 -16.85 7.88 22.11
N MET A 34 -17.10 9.17 22.05
CA MET A 34 -17.59 9.95 23.19
C MET A 34 -18.93 9.44 23.73
N SER A 35 -19.72 8.79 22.87
CA SER A 35 -20.97 8.14 23.26
C SER A 35 -20.77 6.85 24.06
N GLY A 36 -19.53 6.40 24.26
CA GLY A 36 -19.20 5.13 24.88
C GLY A 36 -19.22 3.94 23.92
N ARG A 37 -19.66 4.15 22.69
CA ARG A 37 -19.68 3.11 21.66
C ARG A 37 -18.25 2.80 21.20
N VAL A 38 -17.96 1.52 21.02
CA VAL A 38 -16.67 1.05 20.47
C VAL A 38 -16.86 0.78 18.97
N THR A 39 -15.94 1.30 18.16
CA THR A 39 -15.96 1.07 16.73
C THR A 39 -14.57 0.65 16.23
N ASP A 40 -14.51 -0.14 15.16
CA ASP A 40 -13.25 -0.51 14.52
C ASP A 40 -12.73 0.65 13.67
N LEU A 41 -11.42 0.92 13.77
CA LEU A 41 -10.76 1.90 12.92
C LEU A 41 -10.72 1.47 11.47
N ASN A 42 -10.58 0.18 11.21
CA ASN A 42 -10.59 -0.38 9.88
C ASN A 42 -11.89 -1.13 9.63
N GLN A 43 -12.87 -0.42 9.08
CA GLN A 43 -14.18 -0.99 8.78
C GLN A 43 -14.21 -1.75 7.46
N MET A 44 -13.14 -1.67 6.66
CA MET A 44 -13.06 -2.29 5.34
C MET A 44 -12.10 -3.47 5.38
N ARG A 45 -12.59 -4.60 5.88
CA ARG A 45 -11.80 -5.83 5.92
C ARG A 45 -11.29 -6.21 4.53
N GLY A 46 -10.01 -6.57 4.46
CA GLY A 46 -9.38 -6.94 3.21
C GLY A 46 -8.84 -5.76 2.42
N GLN A 47 -9.02 -4.52 2.93
CA GLN A 47 -8.40 -3.34 2.35
C GLN A 47 -6.88 -3.54 2.27
N SER A 48 -6.25 -2.95 1.25
CA SER A 48 -4.79 -2.96 1.10
C SER A 48 -4.09 -2.31 2.29
N ASP A 49 -2.82 -2.67 2.53
CA ASP A 49 -2.01 -2.10 3.61
C ASP A 49 -1.67 -0.64 3.38
N LEU A 50 -1.45 -0.26 2.13
CA LEU A 50 -1.07 1.11 1.76
C LEU A 50 -1.93 1.62 0.62
N LEU A 51 -2.20 2.92 0.66
CA LEU A 51 -2.70 3.67 -0.47
C LEU A 51 -1.59 4.61 -0.92
N VAL A 52 -1.15 4.49 -2.17
CA VAL A 52 -0.04 5.27 -2.72
C VAL A 52 -0.58 6.15 -3.84
N LEU A 53 -0.35 7.45 -3.74
CA LEU A 53 -0.70 8.41 -4.78
C LEU A 53 0.56 8.89 -5.47
N VAL A 54 0.58 8.79 -6.79
CA VAL A 54 1.70 9.22 -7.61
C VAL A 54 1.24 10.39 -8.48
N ALA A 55 1.95 11.50 -8.41
CA ALA A 55 1.66 12.66 -9.25
C ALA A 55 2.12 12.38 -10.69
N MET A 56 1.19 12.50 -11.62
CA MET A 56 1.44 12.34 -13.05
C MET A 56 0.98 13.61 -13.78
N ASP A 57 1.46 13.83 -15.00
CA ASP A 57 1.11 15.01 -15.78
C ASP A 57 -0.40 15.14 -16.01
N ALA A 58 -1.08 14.01 -16.21
CA ALA A 58 -2.52 13.97 -16.42
C ALA A 58 -3.32 13.99 -15.10
N GLY A 59 -2.68 14.05 -13.96
CA GLY A 59 -3.30 14.03 -12.63
C GLY A 59 -2.80 12.87 -11.78
N PRO A 60 -3.24 12.79 -10.51
CA PRO A 60 -2.76 11.75 -9.61
C PRO A 60 -3.28 10.36 -9.98
N VAL A 61 -2.42 9.37 -9.82
CA VAL A 61 -2.78 7.95 -9.99
C VAL A 61 -2.71 7.29 -8.61
N ALA A 62 -3.74 6.53 -8.27
CA ALA A 62 -3.84 5.84 -6.98
C ALA A 62 -3.53 4.36 -7.14
N TYR A 63 -2.70 3.85 -6.23
CA TYR A 63 -2.35 2.42 -6.17
C TYR A 63 -2.67 1.88 -4.79
N ALA A 64 -3.39 0.76 -4.75
CA ALA A 64 -3.61 0.02 -3.53
C ALA A 64 -2.55 -1.08 -3.44
N ILE A 65 -1.69 -1.02 -2.42
CA ILE A 65 -0.57 -1.94 -2.26
C ILE A 65 -0.81 -2.84 -1.07
N GLU A 66 -0.85 -4.13 -1.32
CA GLU A 66 -0.92 -5.17 -0.30
C GLU A 66 0.47 -5.78 -0.11
N LEU A 67 0.98 -5.77 1.12
CA LEU A 67 2.32 -6.27 1.42
C LEU A 67 2.25 -7.67 2.01
N LYS A 68 3.06 -8.56 1.49
CA LYS A 68 3.16 -9.95 1.95
C LYS A 68 4.62 -10.37 2.06
N THR A 69 4.90 -11.28 2.99
CA THR A 69 6.18 -12.00 3.00
C THR A 69 6.25 -12.97 1.83
N ASN A 70 7.42 -13.55 1.58
CA ASN A 70 7.60 -14.52 0.49
C ASN A 70 6.64 -15.72 0.60
N ARG A 71 6.20 -16.05 1.81
CA ARG A 71 5.29 -17.16 2.08
C ARG A 71 3.86 -16.71 2.35
N GLY A 72 3.65 -15.42 2.49
CA GLY A 72 2.34 -14.87 2.78
C GLY A 72 1.40 -14.96 1.59
N ARG A 73 0.11 -15.17 1.86
CA ARG A 73 -0.93 -15.21 0.85
C ARG A 73 -2.07 -14.27 1.23
N GLN A 74 -2.78 -13.79 0.23
CA GLN A 74 -3.96 -12.98 0.47
C GLN A 74 -4.99 -13.74 1.31
N SER A 75 -5.60 -13.05 2.26
CA SER A 75 -6.76 -13.57 2.98
C SER A 75 -7.99 -13.58 2.04
N PRO A 76 -9.04 -14.35 2.37
CA PRO A 76 -10.29 -14.30 1.59
C PRO A 76 -10.88 -12.88 1.51
N HIS A 77 -10.75 -12.08 2.55
CA HIS A 77 -11.22 -10.69 2.55
C HIS A 77 -10.42 -9.83 1.57
N GLN A 78 -9.10 -10.04 1.48
CA GLN A 78 -8.24 -9.31 0.55
C GLN A 78 -8.53 -9.67 -0.90
N VAL A 79 -8.75 -10.97 -1.19
CA VAL A 79 -9.14 -11.42 -2.53
C VAL A 79 -10.47 -10.80 -2.94
N LYS A 80 -11.44 -10.77 -2.01
CA LYS A 80 -12.75 -10.17 -2.25
C LYS A 80 -12.64 -8.66 -2.51
N TRP A 81 -11.78 -7.97 -1.77
CA TRP A 81 -11.52 -6.54 -1.97
C TRP A 81 -10.94 -6.26 -3.34
N GLN A 82 -9.94 -7.05 -3.75
CA GLN A 82 -9.33 -6.93 -5.08
C GLN A 82 -10.35 -7.15 -6.19
N LYS A 83 -11.18 -8.19 -6.06
CA LYS A 83 -12.25 -8.48 -7.02
C LYS A 83 -13.25 -7.33 -7.11
N ASN A 84 -13.61 -6.74 -5.98
CA ASN A 84 -14.52 -5.61 -5.92
C ASN A 84 -13.95 -4.40 -6.67
N LEU A 85 -12.64 -4.14 -6.55
CA LEU A 85 -11.97 -3.07 -7.29
C LEU A 85 -12.02 -3.35 -8.80
N TRP A 86 -11.78 -4.59 -9.22
CA TRP A 86 -11.84 -4.98 -10.62
C TRP A 86 -13.23 -4.80 -11.22
N GLU A 87 -14.26 -5.22 -10.49
CA GLU A 87 -15.66 -5.07 -10.93
C GLU A 87 -16.04 -3.60 -11.12
N ARG A 88 -15.39 -2.70 -10.38
CA ARG A 88 -15.60 -1.25 -10.48
C ARG A 88 -14.60 -0.57 -11.41
N ARG A 89 -13.82 -1.34 -12.16
CA ARG A 89 -12.82 -0.88 -13.12
C ARG A 89 -11.65 -0.10 -12.51
N PHE A 90 -11.31 -0.39 -11.23
CA PHE A 90 -10.07 0.08 -10.60
C PHE A 90 -8.94 -0.95 -10.74
N ASN A 91 -8.95 -1.70 -11.82
CA ASN A 91 -8.11 -2.88 -12.02
C ASN A 91 -6.62 -2.58 -12.16
N SER A 92 -6.23 -1.37 -12.52
CA SER A 92 -4.82 -1.01 -12.63
C SER A 92 -4.20 -0.64 -11.29
N GLY A 93 -4.98 -0.49 -10.23
CA GLY A 93 -4.57 0.10 -8.98
C GLY A 93 -4.32 -0.84 -7.81
N TYR A 94 -4.41 -2.16 -7.97
CA TYR A 94 -4.21 -3.10 -6.86
C TYR A 94 -3.04 -4.04 -7.13
N HIS A 95 -2.06 -4.08 -6.22
CA HIS A 95 -0.88 -4.91 -6.37
C HIS A 95 -0.51 -5.60 -5.06
N VAL A 96 -0.18 -6.88 -5.14
CA VAL A 96 0.41 -7.62 -4.03
C VAL A 96 1.92 -7.57 -4.21
N CYS A 97 2.63 -6.99 -3.24
CA CYS A 97 4.07 -6.79 -3.33
C CYS A 97 4.76 -7.42 -2.12
N ARG A 98 5.94 -7.97 -2.35
CA ARG A 98 6.71 -8.70 -1.34
C ARG A 98 8.04 -8.04 -1.00
N SER A 99 8.35 -6.92 -1.64
CA SER A 99 9.58 -6.17 -1.42
C SER A 99 9.40 -4.71 -1.84
N VAL A 100 10.36 -3.87 -1.44
CA VAL A 100 10.42 -2.47 -1.88
C VAL A 100 10.52 -2.41 -3.41
N ASP A 101 11.37 -3.24 -4.00
CA ASP A 101 11.59 -3.23 -5.45
C ASP A 101 10.30 -3.57 -6.20
N GLU A 102 9.52 -4.54 -5.73
CA GLU A 102 8.24 -4.88 -6.34
C GLU A 102 7.25 -3.72 -6.29
N VAL A 103 7.22 -2.98 -5.17
CA VAL A 103 6.37 -1.78 -5.05
C VAL A 103 6.79 -0.72 -6.08
N MET A 104 8.08 -0.47 -6.21
CA MET A 104 8.59 0.54 -7.16
C MET A 104 8.28 0.18 -8.60
N VAL A 105 8.36 -1.10 -8.95
CA VAL A 105 7.94 -1.59 -10.29
C VAL A 105 6.44 -1.37 -10.47
N ALA A 106 5.62 -1.71 -9.47
CA ALA A 106 4.16 -1.61 -9.55
C ALA A 106 3.70 -0.17 -9.79
N ILE A 107 4.35 0.81 -9.19
CA ILE A 107 4.00 2.24 -9.33
C ILE A 107 4.83 2.96 -10.40
N ASP A 108 5.64 2.22 -11.16
CA ASP A 108 6.49 2.74 -12.26
C ASP A 108 7.50 3.79 -11.78
N LYS A 109 8.14 3.53 -10.63
CA LYS A 109 9.17 4.39 -10.02
C LYS A 109 10.50 3.66 -9.85
N GLU A 110 10.71 2.56 -10.54
CA GLU A 110 11.91 1.73 -10.40
C GLU A 110 13.19 2.48 -10.73
N GLU A 111 13.20 3.22 -11.84
CA GLU A 111 14.40 3.96 -12.26
C GLU A 111 14.77 5.05 -11.26
N GLU A 112 13.78 5.84 -10.85
CA GLU A 112 14.00 6.92 -9.88
C GLU A 112 14.48 6.38 -8.53
N TRP A 113 13.91 5.25 -8.08
CA TRP A 113 14.33 4.59 -6.86
C TRP A 113 15.78 4.08 -6.96
N ASN A 114 16.14 3.45 -8.09
CA ASN A 114 17.50 2.96 -8.29
C ASN A 114 18.53 4.07 -8.29
N GLU A 115 18.21 5.22 -8.88
CA GLU A 115 19.06 6.41 -8.84
C GLU A 115 19.25 6.93 -7.40
N ARG A 116 18.16 7.04 -6.65
CA ARG A 116 18.18 7.55 -5.29
C ARG A 116 18.96 6.67 -4.33
N ARG A 117 18.77 5.37 -4.39
CA ARG A 117 19.48 4.46 -3.47
C ARG A 117 20.98 4.42 -3.73
N LYS A 118 21.42 4.68 -4.94
CA LYS A 118 22.86 4.78 -5.25
C LYS A 118 23.52 5.95 -4.52
N MET A 119 22.77 6.99 -4.22
CA MET A 119 23.29 8.16 -3.51
C MET A 119 23.60 7.88 -2.04
N TYR A 120 23.07 6.79 -1.50
CA TYR A 120 23.22 6.39 -0.10
C TYR A 120 24.10 5.16 0.09
N GLU A 121 24.63 4.61 -0.98
CA GLU A 121 25.57 3.47 -0.94
C GLU A 121 27.01 3.93 -0.75
#